data_27e894e9d011eb85091f32585c19104b
#
_entry.id   27e894e9d011eb85091f32585c19104b
#
_cell.length_a   1.000
_cell.length_b   1.000
_cell.length_c   1.000
_cell.angle_alpha   90.00
_cell.angle_beta   90.00
_cell.angle_gamma   90.00
#
_symmetry.space_group_name_H-M   'P 1'
#
loop_
_entity.id
_entity.type
_entity.pdbx_description
1 polymer ?
#
loop_
_entity_poly.entity_id
_entity_poly.type
_entity_poly.pdbx_seq_one_letter_code
_entity_poly.pdbx_strand_id
1 'polypeptide(L)'
;MKKTKKPLGYIAGNLFNEAEVAQRLKEGALLRKWRPDVEWYNPIEAPINDKSTMPTASDIFWGDTNKILKSSYFIADMTNLDLGTAYEMGIAWTINFMHKFFKKTKNTKKKKKKEKNFPIKKIIGVLSDIRVPTAGKYEDMFVPYGINQYFLGGCLDDGKVVHKFAEVEKLLKKK
;
A
#
# COMPACT_ATOMS: atom_id res chain seq x y z
N MET A 1 -0.04 28.56 15.85
CA MET A 1 -0.76 27.68 14.89
C MET A 1 -0.35 26.22 15.13
N LYS A 2 -1.28 25.31 15.45
CA LYS A 2 -0.96 23.86 15.56
C LYS A 2 -0.61 23.36 14.16
N LYS A 3 0.65 22.91 13.94
CA LYS A 3 1.03 22.21 12.71
C LYS A 3 0.12 20.98 12.57
N THR A 4 -0.74 20.97 11.57
CA THR A 4 -1.54 19.79 11.25
C THR A 4 -0.57 18.66 10.85
N LYS A 5 -0.66 17.51 11.53
CA LYS A 5 0.19 16.35 11.25
C LYS A 5 -0.06 15.88 9.80
N LYS A 6 0.99 15.73 9.02
CA LYS A 6 0.89 15.20 7.65
C LYS A 6 0.25 13.80 7.67
N PRO A 7 -0.61 13.45 6.70
CA PRO A 7 -1.06 12.09 6.54
C PRO A 7 0.13 11.18 6.21
N LEU A 8 0.07 9.93 6.63
CA LEU A 8 1.11 8.92 6.36
C LEU A 8 0.75 8.14 5.08
N GLY A 9 1.74 7.88 4.25
CA GLY A 9 1.68 6.94 3.15
C GLY A 9 2.67 5.80 3.38
N TYR A 10 2.32 4.58 2.96
CA TYR A 10 3.13 3.37 3.06
C TYR A 10 3.47 2.85 1.67
N ILE A 11 4.71 2.44 1.47
CA ILE A 11 5.24 1.87 0.23
C ILE A 11 5.53 0.39 0.49
N ALA A 12 4.78 -0.50 -0.15
CA ALA A 12 4.93 -1.94 -0.04
C ALA A 12 5.60 -2.52 -1.31
N GLY A 13 6.41 -3.53 -1.15
CA GLY A 13 7.04 -4.23 -2.25
C GLY A 13 8.37 -4.86 -1.88
N ASN A 14 8.85 -5.75 -2.72
CA ASN A 14 10.12 -6.45 -2.55
C ASN A 14 11.28 -5.47 -2.39
N LEU A 15 12.24 -5.85 -1.53
CA LEU A 15 13.42 -5.03 -1.22
C LEU A 15 14.66 -5.90 -0.89
N PHE A 16 14.75 -7.10 -1.52
CA PHE A 16 15.71 -8.13 -1.15
C PHE A 16 16.95 -8.19 -2.06
N ASN A 17 16.89 -7.56 -3.22
CA ASN A 17 18.03 -7.47 -4.15
C ASN A 17 18.26 -6.01 -4.60
N GLU A 18 19.40 -5.77 -5.26
CA GLU A 18 19.81 -4.42 -5.67
C GLU A 18 18.79 -3.71 -6.56
N ALA A 19 18.16 -4.44 -7.49
CA ALA A 19 17.19 -3.85 -8.42
C ALA A 19 15.90 -3.43 -7.66
N GLU A 20 15.42 -4.26 -6.75
CA GLU A 20 14.26 -3.98 -5.92
C GLU A 20 14.53 -2.81 -4.96
N VAL A 21 15.70 -2.80 -4.32
CA VAL A 21 16.12 -1.69 -3.46
C VAL A 21 16.16 -0.38 -4.24
N ALA A 22 16.82 -0.37 -5.41
CA ALA A 22 16.87 0.82 -6.27
C ALA A 22 15.47 1.30 -6.68
N GLN A 23 14.57 0.37 -7.02
CA GLN A 23 13.20 0.68 -7.37
C GLN A 23 12.43 1.29 -6.18
N ARG A 24 12.51 0.71 -4.97
CA ARG A 24 11.85 1.26 -3.76
C ARG A 24 12.35 2.66 -3.42
N LEU A 25 13.66 2.90 -3.50
CA LEU A 25 14.24 4.23 -3.26
C LEU A 25 13.75 5.26 -4.28
N LYS A 26 13.72 4.90 -5.57
CA LYS A 26 13.19 5.73 -6.66
C LYS A 26 11.72 6.08 -6.44
N GLU A 27 10.90 5.11 -6.07
CA GLU A 27 9.47 5.31 -5.80
C GLU A 27 9.24 6.24 -4.62
N GLY A 28 9.99 6.04 -3.52
CA GLY A 28 9.95 6.92 -2.37
C GLY A 28 10.28 8.37 -2.72
N ALA A 29 11.32 8.58 -3.53
CA ALA A 29 11.72 9.92 -4.00
C ALA A 29 10.62 10.57 -4.85
N LEU A 30 10.02 9.82 -5.79
CA LEU A 30 8.94 10.32 -6.65
C LEU A 30 7.68 10.67 -5.83
N LEU A 31 7.28 9.82 -4.91
CA LEU A 31 6.11 10.07 -4.05
C LEU A 31 6.28 11.32 -3.18
N ARG A 32 7.46 11.54 -2.63
CA ARG A 32 7.79 12.76 -1.87
C ARG A 32 7.75 14.01 -2.75
N LYS A 33 8.19 13.88 -4.00
CA LYS A 33 8.11 14.98 -5.00
C LYS A 33 6.66 15.30 -5.38
N TRP A 34 5.85 14.28 -5.66
CA TRP A 34 4.45 14.48 -6.10
C TRP A 34 3.52 14.91 -4.96
N ARG A 35 3.79 14.43 -3.73
CA ARG A 35 2.97 14.72 -2.55
C ARG A 35 3.85 15.05 -1.34
N PRO A 36 4.46 16.25 -1.31
CA PRO A 36 5.28 16.72 -0.19
C PRO A 36 4.47 16.99 1.08
N ASP A 37 3.15 17.03 0.97
CA ASP A 37 2.19 17.13 2.07
C ASP A 37 1.91 15.80 2.76
N VAL A 38 2.43 14.67 2.25
CA VAL A 38 2.34 13.32 2.82
C VAL A 38 3.69 12.91 3.37
N GLU A 39 3.71 12.31 4.57
CA GLU A 39 4.88 11.62 5.11
C GLU A 39 4.90 10.21 4.49
N TRP A 40 5.91 9.90 3.68
CA TRP A 40 6.03 8.60 3.04
C TRP A 40 6.98 7.69 3.81
N TYR A 41 6.44 6.59 4.32
CA TYR A 41 7.20 5.51 4.94
C TYR A 41 7.57 4.49 3.86
N ASN A 42 8.87 4.27 3.72
CA ASN A 42 9.44 3.27 2.84
C ASN A 42 10.24 2.28 3.71
N PRO A 43 9.87 1.01 3.79
CA PRO A 43 10.54 0.05 4.67
C PRO A 43 12.05 -0.04 4.46
N ILE A 44 12.55 0.09 3.22
CA ILE A 44 14.01 0.05 2.95
C ILE A 44 14.78 1.19 3.61
N GLU A 45 14.13 2.32 3.87
CA GLU A 45 14.73 3.49 4.52
C GLU A 45 14.49 3.50 6.05
N ALA A 46 13.72 2.52 6.56
CA ALA A 46 13.36 2.49 7.97
C ALA A 46 14.47 1.89 8.83
N PRO A 47 14.81 2.52 9.98
CA PRO A 47 15.86 2.00 10.88
C PRO A 47 15.62 0.56 11.35
N ILE A 48 14.36 0.13 11.47
CA ILE A 48 14.00 -1.24 11.85
C ILE A 48 14.45 -2.28 10.80
N ASN A 49 14.76 -1.86 9.58
CA ASN A 49 15.27 -2.75 8.53
C ASN A 49 16.79 -2.73 8.40
N ASP A 50 17.50 -1.97 9.26
CA ASP A 50 18.94 -2.04 9.38
C ASP A 50 19.34 -3.38 10.03
N LYS A 51 19.90 -4.28 9.24
CA LYS A 51 20.29 -5.62 9.67
C LYS A 51 21.50 -5.62 10.63
N SER A 52 22.25 -4.54 10.70
CA SER A 52 23.33 -4.40 11.68
C SER A 52 22.82 -4.36 13.12
N THR A 53 21.56 -3.93 13.32
CA THR A 53 20.90 -3.91 14.64
C THR A 53 20.24 -5.24 15.01
N MET A 54 20.33 -6.25 14.13
CA MET A 54 19.76 -7.60 14.32
C MET A 54 18.28 -7.59 14.76
N PRO A 55 17.37 -6.90 14.06
CA PRO A 55 15.97 -6.86 14.44
C PRO A 55 15.34 -8.26 14.35
N THR A 56 14.48 -8.59 15.30
CA THR A 56 13.71 -9.82 15.27
C THR A 56 12.59 -9.74 14.23
N ALA A 57 12.05 -10.89 13.81
CA ALA A 57 10.86 -10.94 12.94
C ALA A 57 9.67 -10.18 13.55
N SER A 58 9.51 -10.24 14.88
CA SER A 58 8.45 -9.49 15.59
C SER A 58 8.66 -7.99 15.50
N ASP A 59 9.90 -7.51 15.64
CA ASP A 59 10.20 -6.08 15.54
C ASP A 59 9.88 -5.53 14.16
N ILE A 60 10.29 -6.25 13.10
CA ILE A 60 9.98 -5.90 11.72
C ILE A 60 8.47 -5.89 11.50
N PHE A 61 7.80 -6.98 11.87
CA PHE A 61 6.35 -7.11 11.71
C PHE A 61 5.57 -5.97 12.35
N TRP A 62 5.84 -5.67 13.63
CA TRP A 62 5.14 -4.60 14.32
C TRP A 62 5.57 -3.20 13.88
N GLY A 63 6.83 -3.05 13.47
CA GLY A 63 7.33 -1.80 12.90
C GLY A 63 6.52 -1.39 11.68
N ASP A 64 6.40 -2.28 10.70
CA ASP A 64 5.70 -2.04 9.44
C ASP A 64 4.19 -2.03 9.63
N THR A 65 3.62 -3.02 10.36
CA THR A 65 2.18 -3.08 10.65
C THR A 65 1.68 -1.78 11.30
N ASN A 66 2.39 -1.24 12.28
CA ASN A 66 1.99 0.02 12.93
C ASN A 66 1.98 1.22 11.95
N LYS A 67 2.82 1.20 10.93
CA LYS A 67 2.82 2.22 9.88
C LYS A 67 1.65 2.03 8.92
N ILE A 68 1.38 0.79 8.51
CA ILE A 68 0.21 0.47 7.69
C ILE A 68 -1.07 0.88 8.42
N LEU A 69 -1.23 0.52 9.69
CA LEU A 69 -2.41 0.89 10.48
C LEU A 69 -2.69 2.40 10.47
N LYS A 70 -1.66 3.23 10.54
CA LYS A 70 -1.73 4.70 10.60
C LYS A 70 -1.74 5.38 9.24
N SER A 71 -1.43 4.67 8.14
CA SER A 71 -1.35 5.24 6.81
C SER A 71 -2.72 5.57 6.22
N SER A 72 -2.80 6.64 5.43
CA SER A 72 -3.96 7.02 4.60
C SER A 72 -3.77 6.62 3.13
N TYR A 73 -2.53 6.33 2.73
CA TYR A 73 -2.16 5.88 1.39
C TYR A 73 -1.37 4.58 1.52
N PHE A 74 -1.69 3.62 0.66
CA PHE A 74 -0.98 2.35 0.57
C PHE A 74 -0.67 2.08 -0.90
N ILE A 75 0.62 2.12 -1.26
CA ILE A 75 1.09 1.89 -2.62
C ILE A 75 1.88 0.58 -2.61
N ALA A 76 1.47 -0.39 -3.42
CA ALA A 76 2.08 -1.72 -3.44
C ALA A 76 2.59 -2.09 -4.83
N ASP A 77 3.84 -2.54 -4.91
CA ASP A 77 4.33 -3.26 -6.08
C ASP A 77 3.74 -4.68 -6.08
N MET A 78 2.99 -5.00 -7.13
CA MET A 78 2.32 -6.27 -7.30
C MET A 78 3.01 -7.16 -8.34
N THR A 79 4.10 -6.69 -8.95
CA THR A 79 4.76 -7.34 -10.09
C THR A 79 5.39 -8.66 -9.71
N ASN A 80 6.07 -8.70 -8.57
CA ASN A 80 6.66 -9.90 -8.01
C ASN A 80 5.86 -10.31 -6.76
N LEU A 81 5.36 -11.54 -6.74
CA LEU A 81 4.58 -12.06 -5.61
C LEU A 81 5.49 -12.21 -4.39
N ASP A 82 5.51 -11.17 -3.56
CA ASP A 82 6.11 -11.23 -2.24
C ASP A 82 5.03 -11.50 -1.18
N LEU A 83 5.29 -12.48 -0.31
CA LEU A 83 4.36 -12.87 0.75
C LEU A 83 4.14 -11.73 1.76
N GLY A 84 5.19 -10.95 2.05
CA GLY A 84 5.10 -9.78 2.94
C GLY A 84 4.16 -8.74 2.36
N THR A 85 4.37 -8.36 1.10
CA THR A 85 3.52 -7.40 0.38
C THR A 85 2.07 -7.87 0.30
N ALA A 86 1.82 -9.17 0.07
CA ALA A 86 0.47 -9.73 0.05
C ALA A 86 -0.20 -9.64 1.44
N TYR A 87 0.55 -9.92 2.51
CA TYR A 87 0.07 -9.80 3.88
C TYR A 87 -0.27 -8.34 4.24
N GLU A 88 0.61 -7.41 3.89
CA GLU A 88 0.42 -5.97 4.09
C GLU A 88 -0.81 -5.43 3.36
N MET A 89 -1.03 -5.87 2.12
CA MET A 89 -2.22 -5.56 1.34
C MET A 89 -3.49 -6.08 2.05
N GLY A 90 -3.44 -7.29 2.58
CA GLY A 90 -4.53 -7.87 3.36
C GLY A 90 -4.88 -7.03 4.59
N ILE A 91 -3.88 -6.54 5.32
CA ILE A 91 -4.08 -5.60 6.45
C ILE A 91 -4.73 -4.30 5.95
N ALA A 92 -4.22 -3.71 4.87
CA ALA A 92 -4.74 -2.47 4.32
C ALA A 92 -6.20 -2.60 3.87
N TRP A 93 -6.53 -3.67 3.14
CA TRP A 93 -7.89 -4.00 2.72
C TRP A 93 -8.83 -4.23 3.92
N THR A 94 -8.39 -5.01 4.90
CA THR A 94 -9.19 -5.33 6.10
C THR A 94 -9.61 -4.07 6.84
N ILE A 95 -8.74 -3.07 6.95
CA ILE A 95 -9.09 -1.80 7.60
C ILE A 95 -10.24 -1.12 6.84
N ASN A 96 -10.17 -1.03 5.53
CA ASN A 96 -11.21 -0.44 4.71
C ASN A 96 -12.51 -1.24 4.79
N PHE A 97 -12.43 -2.58 4.73
CA PHE A 97 -13.56 -3.47 4.90
C PHE A 97 -14.26 -3.25 6.26
N MET A 98 -13.49 -3.18 7.35
CA MET A 98 -14.05 -2.92 8.68
C MET A 98 -14.74 -1.56 8.78
N HIS A 99 -14.20 -0.52 8.13
CA HIS A 99 -14.89 0.77 8.04
C HIS A 99 -16.24 0.66 7.32
N LYS A 100 -16.31 -0.07 6.18
CA LYS A 100 -17.56 -0.31 5.43
C LYS A 100 -18.55 -1.11 6.28
N PHE A 101 -18.07 -2.20 6.90
CA PHE A 101 -18.89 -3.08 7.75
C PHE A 101 -19.51 -2.33 8.92
N PHE A 102 -18.70 -1.56 9.67
CA PHE A 102 -19.22 -0.80 10.80
C PHE A 102 -20.09 0.40 10.41
N LYS A 103 -19.97 0.95 9.22
CA LYS A 103 -20.91 1.96 8.73
C LYS A 103 -22.31 1.40 8.56
N LYS A 104 -22.45 0.15 8.17
CA LYS A 104 -23.75 -0.52 8.00
C LYS A 104 -24.41 -0.86 9.34
N THR A 105 -23.62 -1.13 10.38
CA THR A 105 -24.13 -1.44 11.72
C THR A 105 -24.28 -0.15 12.54
N LYS A 106 -25.50 0.34 12.73
CA LYS A 106 -25.87 1.64 13.35
C LYS A 106 -25.46 1.81 14.83
N ASN A 107 -24.18 1.82 15.20
CA ASN A 107 -23.77 2.04 16.59
C ASN A 107 -22.81 3.25 16.71
N THR A 108 -23.31 4.36 17.25
CA THR A 108 -22.92 5.71 16.81
C THR A 108 -21.88 6.49 17.62
N LYS A 109 -21.67 6.25 18.91
CA LYS A 109 -20.80 7.13 19.71
C LYS A 109 -19.37 6.62 19.97
N LYS A 110 -19.18 5.34 20.23
CA LYS A 110 -17.83 4.72 20.38
C LYS A 110 -17.05 4.64 19.07
N LYS A 111 -17.72 4.74 17.93
CA LYS A 111 -17.24 4.61 16.57
C LYS A 111 -16.29 5.73 16.13
N LYS A 112 -16.68 6.99 16.34
CA LYS A 112 -15.88 8.16 15.89
C LYS A 112 -14.47 8.23 16.47
N LYS A 113 -14.24 7.66 17.67
CA LYS A 113 -12.93 7.66 18.32
C LYS A 113 -12.01 6.56 17.78
N LYS A 114 -12.57 5.38 17.38
CA LYS A 114 -11.82 4.28 16.76
C LYS A 114 -11.48 4.56 15.30
N GLU A 115 -12.39 5.18 14.54
CA GLU A 115 -12.16 5.56 13.12
C GLU A 115 -11.01 6.55 12.95
N LYS A 116 -10.75 7.43 13.95
CA LYS A 116 -9.62 8.35 13.93
C LYS A 116 -8.25 7.67 14.06
N ASN A 117 -8.19 6.47 14.62
CA ASN A 117 -6.93 5.76 14.86
C ASN A 117 -6.44 4.97 13.65
N PHE A 118 -7.37 4.53 12.79
CA PHE A 118 -7.06 3.74 11.58
C PHE A 118 -7.75 4.38 10.37
N PRO A 119 -7.10 5.29 9.66
CA PRO A 119 -7.73 5.97 8.54
C PRO A 119 -8.04 4.99 7.39
N ILE A 120 -9.12 5.28 6.66
CA ILE A 120 -9.41 4.61 5.38
C ILE A 120 -8.22 4.83 4.45
N LYS A 121 -7.81 3.78 3.77
CA LYS A 121 -6.64 3.79 2.90
C LYS A 121 -7.04 3.98 1.45
N LYS A 122 -6.31 4.84 0.77
CA LYS A 122 -6.29 4.87 -0.67
C LYS A 122 -5.28 3.82 -1.13
N ILE A 123 -5.77 2.68 -1.62
CA ILE A 123 -4.95 1.56 -2.07
C ILE A 123 -4.66 1.73 -3.57
N ILE A 124 -3.40 1.62 -3.95
CA ILE A 124 -2.96 1.63 -5.34
C ILE A 124 -1.96 0.48 -5.52
N GLY A 125 -2.32 -0.50 -6.34
CA GLY A 125 -1.41 -1.55 -6.79
C GLY A 125 -0.68 -1.14 -8.06
N VAL A 126 0.60 -1.43 -8.14
CA VAL A 126 1.42 -1.23 -9.35
C VAL A 126 1.79 -2.60 -9.90
N LEU A 127 1.25 -2.94 -11.05
CA LEU A 127 1.53 -4.18 -11.77
C LEU A 127 2.28 -3.85 -13.06
N SER A 128 3.60 -3.69 -12.96
CA SER A 128 4.46 -3.29 -14.08
C SER A 128 5.00 -4.47 -14.89
N ASP A 129 4.29 -5.58 -14.91
CA ASP A 129 4.63 -6.77 -15.69
C ASP A 129 4.48 -6.50 -17.18
N ILE A 130 5.54 -6.71 -17.96
CA ILE A 130 5.55 -6.50 -19.41
C ILE A 130 4.58 -7.41 -20.17
N ARG A 131 4.13 -8.50 -19.56
CA ARG A 131 3.18 -9.45 -20.12
C ARG A 131 1.73 -8.97 -20.05
N VAL A 132 1.44 -8.01 -19.17
CA VAL A 132 0.06 -7.50 -18.94
C VAL A 132 -0.59 -6.95 -20.23
N PRO A 133 0.10 -6.21 -21.11
CA PRO A 133 -0.52 -5.72 -22.35
C PRO A 133 -0.98 -6.81 -23.31
N THR A 134 -0.41 -8.02 -23.20
CA THR A 134 -0.75 -9.17 -24.02
C THR A 134 -1.79 -10.09 -23.37
N ALA A 135 -2.12 -9.85 -22.10
CA ALA A 135 -3.15 -10.60 -21.41
C ALA A 135 -4.51 -10.30 -22.06
N GLY A 136 -5.13 -11.30 -22.65
CA GLY A 136 -6.47 -11.21 -23.22
C GLY A 136 -7.54 -11.00 -22.14
N LYS A 137 -8.71 -10.56 -22.55
CA LYS A 137 -9.89 -10.65 -21.72
C LYS A 137 -10.44 -12.08 -21.79
N TYR A 138 -10.79 -12.64 -20.65
CA TYR A 138 -11.53 -13.89 -20.55
C TYR A 138 -12.92 -13.55 -20.01
N GLU A 139 -13.95 -13.86 -20.76
CA GLU A 139 -15.35 -13.52 -20.44
C GLU A 139 -15.52 -12.03 -20.04
N ASP A 140 -14.94 -11.13 -20.84
CA ASP A 140 -14.87 -9.67 -20.58
C ASP A 140 -14.16 -9.25 -19.30
N MET A 141 -13.60 -10.18 -18.54
CA MET A 141 -12.79 -9.91 -17.36
C MET A 141 -11.31 -9.79 -17.73
N PHE A 142 -10.64 -8.82 -17.10
CA PHE A 142 -9.20 -8.68 -17.22
C PHE A 142 -8.52 -9.77 -16.37
N VAL A 143 -7.84 -10.71 -17.03
CA VAL A 143 -7.07 -11.77 -16.38
C VAL A 143 -5.59 -11.53 -16.67
N PRO A 144 -4.84 -10.86 -15.79
CA PRO A 144 -3.41 -10.69 -15.97
C PRO A 144 -2.67 -12.01 -15.71
N TYR A 145 -1.88 -12.46 -16.67
CA TYR A 145 -0.99 -13.59 -16.48
C TYR A 145 0.08 -13.26 -15.43
N GLY A 146 0.41 -14.24 -14.58
CA GLY A 146 1.52 -14.14 -13.64
C GLY A 146 1.20 -13.50 -12.29
N ILE A 147 -0.05 -13.06 -12.04
CA ILE A 147 -0.48 -12.61 -10.72
C ILE A 147 -1.54 -13.53 -10.12
N ASN A 148 -1.47 -13.72 -8.79
CA ASN A 148 -2.50 -14.45 -8.05
C ASN A 148 -3.83 -13.68 -8.11
N GLN A 149 -4.90 -14.33 -8.61
CA GLN A 149 -6.20 -13.69 -8.81
C GLN A 149 -6.87 -13.25 -7.51
N TYR A 150 -6.67 -13.98 -6.43
CA TYR A 150 -7.20 -13.59 -5.12
C TYR A 150 -6.55 -12.30 -4.62
N PHE A 151 -5.22 -12.18 -4.79
CA PHE A 151 -4.48 -10.97 -4.43
C PHE A 151 -4.91 -9.77 -5.29
N LEU A 152 -5.03 -9.97 -6.60
CA LEU A 152 -5.53 -8.94 -7.52
C LEU A 152 -6.95 -8.50 -7.14
N GLY A 153 -7.84 -9.45 -6.89
CA GLY A 153 -9.22 -9.19 -6.48
C GLY A 153 -9.31 -8.36 -5.21
N GLY A 154 -8.50 -8.68 -4.21
CA GLY A 154 -8.42 -7.89 -2.97
C GLY A 154 -7.97 -6.45 -3.20
N CYS A 155 -7.00 -6.22 -4.10
CA CYS A 155 -6.59 -4.87 -4.47
C CYS A 155 -7.71 -4.12 -5.20
N LEU A 156 -8.40 -4.76 -6.14
CA LEU A 156 -9.44 -4.15 -6.97
C LEU A 156 -10.73 -3.86 -6.21
N ASP A 157 -11.06 -4.64 -5.16
CA ASP A 157 -12.27 -4.44 -4.34
C ASP A 157 -12.33 -3.05 -3.71
N ASP A 158 -11.17 -2.49 -3.34
CA ASP A 158 -11.11 -1.22 -2.60
C ASP A 158 -10.03 -0.26 -3.09
N GLY A 159 -9.30 -0.63 -4.12
CA GLY A 159 -8.19 0.13 -4.68
C GLY A 159 -8.26 0.26 -6.20
N LYS A 160 -7.11 0.61 -6.75
CA LYS A 160 -6.89 0.68 -8.19
C LYS A 160 -5.55 0.04 -8.55
N VAL A 161 -5.49 -0.59 -9.72
CA VAL A 161 -4.26 -1.12 -10.29
C VAL A 161 -3.82 -0.24 -11.46
N VAL A 162 -2.54 0.06 -11.50
CA VAL A 162 -1.87 0.77 -12.60
C VAL A 162 -0.71 -0.08 -13.13
N HIS A 163 -0.32 0.15 -14.39
CA HIS A 163 0.73 -0.64 -15.03
C HIS A 163 2.09 0.06 -15.07
N LYS A 164 2.13 1.34 -14.72
CA LYS A 164 3.36 2.12 -14.61
C LYS A 164 3.33 2.93 -13.33
N PHE A 165 4.43 2.97 -12.60
CA PHE A 165 4.51 3.75 -11.36
C PHE A 165 4.19 5.24 -11.58
N ALA A 166 4.54 5.80 -12.73
CA ALA A 166 4.20 7.19 -13.08
C ALA A 166 2.69 7.49 -13.07
N GLU A 167 1.84 6.48 -13.25
CA GLU A 167 0.38 6.65 -13.23
C GLU A 167 -0.17 6.87 -11.82
N VAL A 168 0.59 6.46 -10.79
CA VAL A 168 0.27 6.71 -9.38
C VAL A 168 0.11 8.21 -9.10
N GLU A 169 0.96 9.05 -9.73
CA GLU A 169 0.86 10.51 -9.58
C GLU A 169 -0.54 11.04 -9.88
N LYS A 170 -1.13 10.59 -11.00
CA LYS A 170 -2.47 11.03 -11.42
C LYS A 170 -3.53 10.65 -10.38
N LEU A 171 -3.39 9.46 -9.78
CA LEU A 171 -4.31 8.99 -8.75
C LEU A 171 -4.13 9.72 -7.42
N LEU A 172 -2.94 10.25 -7.14
CA LEU A 172 -2.64 10.98 -5.90
C LEU A 172 -3.01 12.46 -5.95
N LYS A 173 -3.28 13.04 -7.12
CA LYS A 173 -3.71 14.45 -7.23
C LYS A 173 -4.99 14.66 -6.42
N LYS A 174 -5.02 15.74 -5.64
CA LYS A 174 -6.25 16.23 -5.01
C LYS A 174 -7.19 16.69 -6.12
N LYS A 175 -8.42 16.22 -6.08
CA LYS A 175 -9.49 16.82 -6.88
C LYS A 175 -9.80 18.22 -6.33
#